data_01451e962cef97691cad46ce8653607b
#
_entry.id   01451e962cef97691cad46ce8653607b
#
_cell.length_a   1.000
_cell.length_b   1.000
_cell.length_c   1.000
_cell.angle_alpha   90.00
_cell.angle_beta   90.00
_cell.angle_gamma   90.00
#
_symmetry.space_group_name_H-M   'P 1'
#
loop_
_entity.id
_entity.type
_entity.pdbx_description
1 polymer ?
#
loop_
_entity_poly.entity_id
_entity_poly.type
_entity_poly.pdbx_seq_one_letter_code
_entity_poly.pdbx_strand_id
1 'polypeptide(L)'
;MRHIKIIKSISLIILLFLITSCSNNSAMKPEDFKNKEPRLIIEEYLSGNVKAWGVLQNRSGKVTRQFSADLNGTWDGKQLILKEKFNWDDGEVQDREWTINKIDEHNYEGTAGDVVGKAKGFSYGPAFKFEYVLLV
;
A
#
# COMPACT_ATOMS: atom_id res chain seq x y z
N MET A 1 -46.17 2.71 -37.14
CA MET A 1 -45.75 3.69 -36.14
C MET A 1 -45.58 3.12 -34.71
N ARG A 2 -46.39 2.18 -34.24
CA ARG A 2 -46.31 1.59 -32.89
C ARG A 2 -45.01 0.78 -32.66
N HIS A 3 -44.55 0.02 -33.66
CA HIS A 3 -43.33 -0.81 -33.56
C HIS A 3 -42.03 0.02 -33.46
N ILE A 4 -41.95 1.17 -34.10
CA ILE A 4 -40.78 2.05 -34.06
C ILE A 4 -40.60 2.68 -32.66
N LYS A 5 -41.69 2.99 -31.96
CA LYS A 5 -41.65 3.52 -30.60
C LYS A 5 -41.16 2.45 -29.60
N ILE A 6 -41.57 1.20 -29.77
CA ILE A 6 -41.18 0.08 -28.93
C ILE A 6 -39.67 -0.20 -29.07
N ILE A 7 -39.16 -0.22 -30.31
CA ILE A 7 -37.72 -0.45 -30.59
C ILE A 7 -36.87 0.65 -30.00
N LYS A 8 -37.27 1.92 -30.10
CA LYS A 8 -36.55 3.05 -29.48
C LYS A 8 -36.54 2.96 -27.96
N SER A 9 -37.66 2.54 -27.34
CA SER A 9 -37.69 2.34 -25.85
C SER A 9 -36.82 1.18 -25.43
N ILE A 10 -36.79 0.06 -26.13
CA ILE A 10 -35.94 -1.09 -25.80
C ILE A 10 -34.46 -0.73 -25.96
N SER A 11 -34.09 0.01 -27.02
CA SER A 11 -32.73 0.46 -27.27
C SER A 11 -32.24 1.42 -26.14
N LEU A 12 -33.12 2.31 -25.66
CA LEU A 12 -32.79 3.22 -24.58
C LEU A 12 -32.60 2.49 -23.24
N ILE A 13 -33.40 1.45 -22.96
CA ILE A 13 -33.26 0.62 -21.74
C ILE A 13 -31.97 -0.19 -21.79
N ILE A 14 -31.59 -0.77 -22.94
CA ILE A 14 -30.32 -1.50 -23.10
C ILE A 14 -29.13 -0.54 -22.92
N LEU A 15 -29.18 0.66 -23.45
CA LEU A 15 -28.12 1.67 -23.26
C LEU A 15 -27.97 2.08 -21.80
N LEU A 16 -29.08 2.17 -21.03
CA LEU A 16 -29.07 2.49 -19.60
C LEU A 16 -28.42 1.36 -18.76
N PHE A 17 -28.59 0.09 -19.16
CA PHE A 17 -27.94 -1.05 -18.50
C PHE A 17 -26.44 -1.15 -18.78
N LEU A 18 -25.94 -0.61 -19.88
CA LEU A 18 -24.51 -0.65 -20.21
C LEU A 18 -23.67 0.34 -19.38
N ILE A 19 -24.27 1.38 -18.83
CA ILE A 19 -23.54 2.36 -18.00
C ILE A 19 -23.48 2.00 -16.50
N THR A 20 -24.20 0.97 -16.05
CA THR A 20 -24.11 0.48 -14.67
C THR A 20 -23.00 -0.54 -14.45
N SER A 21 -22.21 -0.90 -15.47
CA SER A 21 -21.07 -1.82 -15.38
C SER A 21 -19.76 -1.15 -14.98
N CYS A 22 -19.78 0.03 -14.33
CA CYS A 22 -18.63 0.50 -13.59
C CYS A 22 -18.52 -0.34 -12.32
N SER A 23 -17.77 -1.42 -12.41
CA SER A 23 -17.44 -2.28 -11.28
C SER A 23 -16.91 -1.45 -10.11
N ASN A 24 -17.50 -1.65 -8.94
CA ASN A 24 -16.93 -1.26 -7.67
C ASN A 24 -15.60 -2.03 -7.46
N ASN A 25 -14.55 -1.68 -8.19
CA ASN A 25 -13.19 -2.03 -7.85
C ASN A 25 -12.78 -1.16 -6.66
N SER A 26 -13.36 -1.44 -5.50
CA SER A 26 -12.82 -0.91 -4.25
C SER A 26 -11.44 -1.54 -4.07
N ALA A 27 -10.39 -0.71 -4.07
CA ALA A 27 -9.06 -1.17 -3.76
C ALA A 27 -9.07 -1.89 -2.40
N MET A 28 -8.34 -3.02 -2.34
CA MET A 28 -8.20 -3.82 -1.12
C MET A 28 -7.65 -2.96 0.02
N LYS A 29 -8.24 -3.07 1.20
CA LYS A 29 -7.83 -2.33 2.40
C LYS A 29 -7.18 -3.26 3.41
N PRO A 30 -6.27 -2.77 4.28
CA PRO A 30 -5.69 -3.59 5.33
C PRO A 30 -6.73 -4.28 6.21
N GLU A 31 -7.84 -3.61 6.52
CA GLU A 31 -8.92 -4.11 7.35
C GLU A 31 -9.60 -5.37 6.78
N ASP A 32 -9.52 -5.61 5.48
CA ASP A 32 -10.03 -6.82 4.82
C ASP A 32 -9.30 -8.09 5.29
N PHE A 33 -8.13 -7.92 5.92
CA PHE A 33 -7.27 -8.98 6.45
C PHE A 33 -7.38 -9.19 7.95
N LYS A 34 -8.22 -8.45 8.68
CA LYS A 34 -8.24 -8.40 10.14
C LYS A 34 -8.43 -9.78 10.81
N ASN A 35 -9.08 -10.72 10.13
CA ASN A 35 -9.32 -12.08 10.63
C ASN A 35 -8.45 -13.14 9.92
N LYS A 36 -7.36 -12.73 9.29
CA LYS A 36 -6.42 -13.63 8.60
C LYS A 36 -5.17 -13.84 9.43
N GLU A 37 -4.59 -15.04 9.29
CA GLU A 37 -3.34 -15.44 9.94
C GLU A 37 -2.25 -15.73 8.87
N PRO A 38 -0.97 -15.64 9.24
CA PRO A 38 -0.44 -15.22 10.54
C PRO A 38 -0.57 -13.71 10.75
N ARG A 39 -0.68 -13.26 12.01
CA ARG A 39 -0.66 -11.84 12.33
C ARG A 39 0.75 -11.27 12.17
N LEU A 40 0.88 -10.17 11.45
CA LEU A 40 2.11 -9.44 11.28
C LEU A 40 2.25 -8.37 12.38
N ILE A 41 3.25 -8.54 13.24
CA ILE A 41 3.65 -7.56 14.26
C ILE A 41 4.90 -6.86 13.72
N ILE A 42 4.75 -5.63 13.27
CA ILE A 42 5.79 -4.90 12.52
C ILE A 42 7.06 -4.71 13.33
N GLU A 43 6.94 -4.34 14.58
CA GLU A 43 8.06 -4.11 15.48
C GLU A 43 8.86 -5.39 15.81
N GLU A 44 8.22 -6.56 15.74
CA GLU A 44 8.89 -7.85 15.89
C GLU A 44 9.51 -8.31 14.56
N TYR A 45 8.72 -8.24 13.48
CA TYR A 45 9.13 -8.72 12.16
C TYR A 45 10.31 -7.94 11.58
N LEU A 46 10.35 -6.62 11.79
CA LEU A 46 11.40 -5.75 11.27
C LEU A 46 12.57 -5.55 12.26
N SER A 47 12.55 -6.17 13.45
CA SER A 47 13.69 -6.13 14.37
C SER A 47 14.84 -7.00 13.89
N GLY A 48 16.07 -6.48 14.00
CA GLY A 48 17.28 -7.14 13.52
C GLY A 48 17.49 -6.96 12.02
N ASN A 49 18.13 -7.94 11.38
CA ASN A 49 18.47 -7.89 9.97
C ASN A 49 17.43 -8.63 9.13
N VAL A 50 16.80 -7.91 8.20
CA VAL A 50 15.78 -8.44 7.30
C VAL A 50 16.15 -8.10 5.86
N LYS A 51 15.86 -9.01 4.92
CA LYS A 51 15.97 -8.74 3.48
C LYS A 51 14.58 -8.61 2.88
N ALA A 52 14.44 -7.65 1.98
CA ALA A 52 13.21 -7.42 1.25
C ALA A 52 13.46 -7.33 -0.26
N TRP A 53 12.45 -7.71 -1.02
CA TRP A 53 12.38 -7.51 -2.48
C TRP A 53 11.03 -6.89 -2.79
N GLY A 54 11.01 -5.97 -3.72
CA GLY A 54 9.78 -5.29 -4.06
C GLY A 54 9.80 -4.63 -5.42
N VAL A 55 8.65 -4.09 -5.76
CA VAL A 55 8.42 -3.36 -7.00
C VAL A 55 7.78 -2.01 -6.73
N LEU A 56 8.13 -1.03 -7.54
CA LEU A 56 7.45 0.25 -7.61
C LEU A 56 6.46 0.21 -8.77
N GLN A 57 5.19 0.50 -8.49
CA GLN A 57 4.15 0.58 -9.50
C GLN A 57 3.59 2.00 -9.60
N ASN A 58 3.26 2.43 -10.81
CA ASN A 58 2.53 3.66 -11.01
C ASN A 58 1.01 3.45 -10.75
N ARG A 59 0.22 4.53 -10.89
CA ARG A 59 -1.24 4.49 -10.65
C ARG A 59 -2.00 3.55 -11.60
N SER A 60 -1.44 3.21 -12.76
CA SER A 60 -2.05 2.22 -13.68
C SER A 60 -1.68 0.77 -13.35
N GLY A 61 -0.90 0.53 -12.29
CA GLY A 61 -0.42 -0.79 -11.90
C GLY A 61 0.81 -1.27 -12.68
N LYS A 62 1.39 -0.43 -13.56
CA LYS A 62 2.61 -0.79 -14.29
C LYS A 62 3.82 -0.74 -13.36
N VAL A 63 4.60 -1.81 -13.32
CA VAL A 63 5.90 -1.84 -12.64
C VAL A 63 6.86 -0.89 -13.34
N THR A 64 7.43 0.04 -12.60
CA THR A 64 8.36 1.06 -13.09
C THR A 64 9.78 0.83 -12.63
N ARG A 65 9.99 0.23 -11.44
CA ARG A 65 11.29 -0.14 -10.88
C ARG A 65 11.15 -1.37 -9.98
N GLN A 66 12.25 -2.07 -9.78
CA GLN A 66 12.37 -3.17 -8.82
C GLN A 66 13.53 -2.90 -7.88
N PHE A 67 13.47 -3.48 -6.69
CA PHE A 67 14.55 -3.34 -5.71
C PHE A 67 14.76 -4.61 -4.89
N SER A 68 15.96 -4.74 -4.36
CA SER A 68 16.26 -5.49 -3.15
C SER A 68 16.65 -4.50 -2.05
N ALA A 69 16.36 -4.82 -0.80
CA ALA A 69 16.73 -3.98 0.32
C ALA A 69 17.26 -4.79 1.50
N ASP A 70 18.31 -4.28 2.12
CA ASP A 70 18.78 -4.71 3.43
C ASP A 70 18.19 -3.79 4.48
N LEU A 71 17.48 -4.37 5.44
CA LEU A 71 16.80 -3.66 6.51
C LEU A 71 17.47 -4.02 7.85
N ASN A 72 17.62 -3.04 8.72
CA ASN A 72 18.07 -3.25 10.09
C ASN A 72 17.20 -2.45 11.05
N GLY A 73 16.41 -3.15 11.86
CA GLY A 73 15.47 -2.55 12.80
C GLY A 73 15.90 -2.70 14.25
N THR A 74 15.67 -1.67 15.05
CA THR A 74 15.85 -1.66 16.48
C THR A 74 14.58 -1.17 17.15
N TRP A 75 13.97 -2.02 17.98
CA TRP A 75 12.77 -1.72 18.75
C TRP A 75 13.12 -1.46 20.22
N ASP A 76 12.66 -0.37 20.79
CA ASP A 76 12.92 0.01 22.18
C ASP A 76 11.73 -0.21 23.14
N GLY A 77 10.64 -0.82 22.64
CA GLY A 77 9.38 -1.01 23.35
C GLY A 77 8.31 0.02 23.00
N LYS A 78 8.66 1.08 22.26
CA LYS A 78 7.74 2.14 21.85
C LYS A 78 7.99 2.60 20.42
N GLN A 79 9.25 2.67 20.01
CA GLN A 79 9.70 3.21 18.74
C GLN A 79 10.59 2.21 18.03
N LEU A 80 10.36 2.03 16.74
CA LEU A 80 11.19 1.26 15.82
C LEU A 80 12.03 2.23 14.98
N ILE A 81 13.36 2.13 15.10
CA ILE A 81 14.29 2.73 14.16
C ILE A 81 14.60 1.71 13.10
N LEU A 82 14.26 1.99 11.85
CA LEU A 82 14.46 1.08 10.73
C LEU A 82 15.40 1.73 9.70
N LYS A 83 16.58 1.16 9.56
CA LYS A 83 17.55 1.55 8.54
C LYS A 83 17.35 0.68 7.32
N GLU A 84 17.21 1.28 6.17
CA GLU A 84 16.96 0.62 4.88
C GLU A 84 18.06 1.00 3.89
N LYS A 85 18.62 0.00 3.21
CA LYS A 85 19.52 0.20 2.09
C LYS A 85 18.91 -0.47 0.86
N PHE A 86 18.42 0.33 -0.07
CA PHE A 86 17.85 -0.12 -1.33
C PHE A 86 18.92 -0.26 -2.40
N ASN A 87 18.84 -1.33 -3.17
CA ASN A 87 19.54 -1.52 -4.42
C ASN A 87 18.51 -1.64 -5.54
N TRP A 88 18.41 -0.60 -6.36
CA TRP A 88 17.46 -0.51 -7.46
C TRP A 88 17.98 -1.19 -8.72
N ASP A 89 17.08 -1.66 -9.60
CA ASP A 89 17.41 -2.35 -10.85
C ASP A 89 18.08 -1.46 -11.90
N ASP A 90 18.02 -0.13 -11.74
CA ASP A 90 18.74 0.86 -12.55
C ASP A 90 20.14 1.18 -12.01
N GLY A 91 20.58 0.52 -10.93
CA GLY A 91 21.90 0.68 -10.31
C GLY A 91 21.97 1.76 -9.23
N GLU A 92 20.89 2.49 -8.98
CA GLU A 92 20.84 3.45 -7.86
C GLU A 92 20.90 2.71 -6.53
N VAL A 93 21.64 3.28 -5.57
CA VAL A 93 21.66 2.86 -4.17
C VAL A 93 21.10 3.99 -3.33
N GLN A 94 20.11 3.69 -2.49
CA GLN A 94 19.43 4.66 -1.65
C GLN A 94 19.40 4.19 -0.20
N ASP A 95 19.81 5.05 0.72
CA ASP A 95 19.67 4.82 2.15
C ASP A 95 18.48 5.63 2.68
N ARG A 96 17.72 5.02 3.61
CA ARG A 96 16.64 5.69 4.34
C ARG A 96 16.63 5.21 5.79
N GLU A 97 16.32 6.11 6.70
CA GLU A 97 16.09 5.77 8.09
C GLU A 97 14.70 6.25 8.50
N TRP A 98 13.89 5.30 8.98
CA TRP A 98 12.59 5.56 9.55
C TRP A 98 12.65 5.60 11.07
N THR A 99 11.90 6.52 11.64
CA THR A 99 11.46 6.49 13.03
C THR A 99 9.98 6.18 13.03
N ILE A 100 9.60 4.96 13.47
CA ILE A 100 8.22 4.47 13.45
C ILE A 100 7.72 4.32 14.89
N ASN A 101 6.64 5.03 15.22
CA ASN A 101 5.98 4.98 16.53
C ASN A 101 4.74 4.10 16.43
N LYS A 102 4.58 3.16 17.35
CA LYS A 102 3.35 2.42 17.53
C LYS A 102 2.36 3.28 18.31
N ILE A 103 1.21 3.58 17.70
CA ILE A 103 0.15 4.39 18.32
C ILE A 103 -0.81 3.50 19.09
N ASP A 104 -1.25 2.39 18.45
CA ASP A 104 -2.08 1.36 19.05
C ASP A 104 -1.85 0.01 18.36
N GLU A 105 -2.75 -0.95 18.55
CA GLU A 105 -2.65 -2.29 17.98
C GLU A 105 -2.61 -2.31 16.44
N HIS A 106 -3.25 -1.34 15.80
CA HIS A 106 -3.43 -1.29 14.34
C HIS A 106 -2.76 -0.09 13.69
N ASN A 107 -2.40 0.94 14.45
CA ASN A 107 -1.97 2.22 13.90
C ASN A 107 -0.53 2.54 14.26
N TYR A 108 0.20 3.04 13.28
CA TYR A 108 1.58 3.49 13.37
C TYR A 108 1.75 4.86 12.73
N GLU A 109 2.68 5.63 13.22
CA GLU A 109 3.15 6.86 12.57
C GLU A 109 4.65 6.76 12.32
N GLY A 110 5.11 7.26 11.17
CA GLY A 110 6.53 7.25 10.83
C GLY A 110 7.02 8.56 10.28
N THR A 111 8.31 8.83 10.46
CA THR A 111 9.02 9.94 9.83
C THR A 111 10.31 9.43 9.20
N ALA A 112 10.70 10.01 8.07
CA ALA A 112 12.00 9.81 7.42
C ALA A 112 12.45 11.13 6.75
N GLY A 113 13.73 11.24 6.43
CA GLY A 113 14.31 12.49 5.93
C GLY A 113 13.75 12.95 4.58
N ASP A 114 13.26 12.02 3.76
CA ASP A 114 12.68 12.26 2.43
C ASP A 114 11.12 12.21 2.43
N VAL A 115 10.50 12.20 3.62
CA VAL A 115 9.03 12.14 3.77
C VAL A 115 8.48 13.47 4.24
N VAL A 116 7.42 13.94 3.59
CA VAL A 116 6.69 15.15 3.98
C VAL A 116 5.77 14.85 5.15
N GLY A 117 6.01 15.51 6.30
CA GLY A 117 5.20 15.33 7.50
C GLY A 117 5.35 13.92 8.08
N LYS A 118 4.22 13.28 8.40
CA LYS A 118 4.18 11.94 8.98
C LYS A 118 3.55 10.93 8.03
N ALA A 119 4.18 9.78 7.92
CA ALA A 119 3.58 8.59 7.33
C ALA A 119 2.55 7.98 8.27
N LYS A 120 1.50 7.34 7.72
CA LYS A 120 0.49 6.60 8.46
C LYS A 120 0.57 5.12 8.14
N GLY A 121 0.70 4.29 9.17
CA GLY A 121 0.75 2.84 9.06
C GLY A 121 -0.51 2.18 9.58
N PHE A 122 -0.97 1.13 8.89
CA PHE A 122 -2.15 0.34 9.24
C PHE A 122 -1.79 -1.14 9.19
N SER A 123 -2.00 -1.87 10.30
CA SER A 123 -1.68 -3.29 10.43
C SER A 123 -2.92 -4.10 10.80
N TYR A 124 -3.30 -5.06 9.94
CA TYR A 124 -4.41 -5.99 10.18
C TYR A 124 -4.07 -7.38 9.64
N GLY A 125 -4.13 -8.41 10.50
CA GLY A 125 -3.72 -9.76 10.13
C GLY A 125 -2.32 -9.77 9.52
N PRO A 126 -2.08 -10.42 8.36
CA PRO A 126 -0.77 -10.45 7.69
C PRO A 126 -0.45 -9.20 6.86
N ALA A 127 -1.35 -8.21 6.80
CA ALA A 127 -1.19 -7.04 5.95
C ALA A 127 -0.72 -5.81 6.73
N PHE A 128 0.23 -5.09 6.15
CA PHE A 128 0.64 -3.77 6.59
C PHE A 128 0.62 -2.79 5.41
N LYS A 129 0.08 -1.62 5.62
CA LYS A 129 0.06 -0.54 4.65
C LYS A 129 0.71 0.69 5.27
N PHE A 130 1.60 1.33 4.52
CA PHE A 130 2.26 2.57 4.93
C PHE A 130 1.99 3.63 3.87
N GLU A 131 1.36 4.73 4.26
CA GLU A 131 0.98 5.83 3.37
C GLU A 131 1.79 7.08 3.69
N TYR A 132 2.46 7.65 2.69
CA TYR A 132 3.29 8.84 2.85
C TYR A 132 3.50 9.58 1.54
N VAL A 133 3.97 10.81 1.64
CA VAL A 133 4.36 11.65 0.52
C VAL A 133 5.87 11.83 0.54
N LEU A 134 6.53 11.50 -0.57
CA LEU A 134 7.97 11.70 -0.75
C LEU A 134 8.27 13.10 -1.27
N LEU A 135 9.40 13.66 -0.82
CA LEU A 135 10.08 14.76 -1.49
C LEU A 135 10.79 14.18 -2.73
N VAL A 136 10.43 14.64 -3.90
CA VAL A 136 11.03 14.29 -5.19
C VAL A 136 11.71 15.50 -5.79
#